data_e643a1d49274c59af9583241d850da0b
#
_entry.id   e643a1d49274c59af9583241d850da0b
#
_cell.length_a   1.000
_cell.length_b   1.000
_cell.length_c   1.000
_cell.angle_alpha   90.00
_cell.angle_beta   90.00
_cell.angle_gamma   90.00
#
_symmetry.space_group_name_H-M   'P 1'
#
loop_
_entity.id
_entity.type
_entity.pdbx_description
1 polymer ?
#
loop_
_entity_poly.entity_id
_entity_poly.type
_entity_poly.pdbx_seq_one_letter_code
_entity_poly.pdbx_strand_id
1 'polypeptide(L)'
;MFAAMLICSVVFTSCEKDELEVQQNYPFELKVMPVPGEVKNGQTVEIRVTIERSGNFNDANYSIRYFQFDGQGTLRFHDELPYMPNDVYQLSTMQFRLYYTSQSTVSQSFDIWVSDNFGNEKQVSFQFSNKD
;
A
#
# COMPACT_ATOMS: atom_id res chain seq x y z
N MET A 1 -66.63 -16.37 9.52
CA MET A 1 -66.12 -16.15 9.37
C MET A 1 -65.07 -15.82 9.03
N PHE A 2 -64.41 -15.79 8.99
CA PHE A 2 -63.54 -15.41 8.77
C PHE A 2 -62.60 -15.09 8.35
N ALA A 3 -62.19 -14.90 8.21
CA ALA A 3 -61.52 -14.50 7.90
C ALA A 3 -60.46 -14.29 7.54
N ALA A 4 -60.03 -14.23 7.46
CA ALA A 4 -59.11 -13.90 7.23
C ALA A 4 -58.13 -13.72 6.93
N MET A 5 -57.45 -13.56 6.84
CA MET A 5 -56.55 -13.27 6.63
C MET A 5 -55.53 -13.00 6.29
N LEU A 6 -55.00 -12.88 6.24
CA LEU A 6 -54.03 -12.57 6.01
C LEU A 6 -53.03 -12.32 5.63
N ILE A 7 -52.41 -12.09 5.52
CA ILE A 7 -51.52 -11.83 5.16
C ILE A 7 -50.45 -11.58 4.92
N CYS A 8 -49.83 -11.40 4.78
CA CYS A 8 -48.90 -11.18 4.64
C CYS A 8 -47.92 -10.99 4.20
N SER A 9 -47.24 -10.67 3.90
CA SER A 9 -46.42 -10.46 3.47
C SER A 9 -45.37 -10.25 3.34
N VAL A 10 -44.66 -10.06 3.28
CA VAL A 10 -43.68 -9.88 3.24
C VAL A 10 -42.69 -9.67 2.69
N VAL A 11 -41.82 -9.37 2.49
CA VAL A 11 -40.95 -9.18 1.91
C VAL A 11 -39.88 -8.81 1.88
N PHE A 12 -39.05 -8.55 1.75
CA PHE A 12 -38.08 -8.25 1.74
C PHE A 12 -37.07 -8.06 1.26
N THR A 13 -36.21 -7.88 1.17
CA THR A 13 -35.38 -7.85 0.75
C THR A 13 -34.37 -7.28 0.53
N SER A 14 -33.73 -6.98 0.18
CA SER A 14 -32.84 -6.32 0.22
C SER A 14 -31.52 -6.64 0.17
N CYS A 15 -30.90 -7.31 -0.20
CA CYS A 15 -29.54 -7.67 -0.24
C CYS A 15 -28.74 -7.06 -1.34
N GLU A 16 -29.40 -6.55 -2.32
CA GLU A 16 -28.68 -6.01 -3.47
C GLU A 16 -27.72 -4.92 -3.10
N LYS A 17 -28.00 -4.20 -2.06
CA LYS A 17 -27.12 -3.12 -1.66
C LYS A 17 -25.75 -3.59 -1.29
N ASP A 18 -25.67 -4.73 -0.68
CA ASP A 18 -24.39 -5.26 -0.29
C ASP A 18 -23.52 -5.56 -1.50
N GLU A 19 -24.13 -6.04 -2.55
CA GLU A 19 -23.38 -6.35 -3.74
C GLU A 19 -22.80 -5.10 -4.39
N LEU A 20 -23.56 -4.00 -4.33
CA LEU A 20 -23.05 -2.77 -4.91
C LEU A 20 -21.85 -2.26 -4.16
N GLU A 21 -21.85 -2.42 -2.85
CA GLU A 21 -20.72 -1.97 -2.04
C GLU A 21 -19.47 -2.76 -2.37
N VAL A 22 -19.61 -4.03 -2.62
CA VAL A 22 -18.47 -4.86 -2.97
C VAL A 22 -17.85 -4.40 -4.27
N GLN A 23 -18.66 -3.95 -5.21
CA GLN A 23 -18.17 -3.51 -6.51
C GLN A 23 -17.37 -2.21 -6.41
N GLN A 24 -17.46 -1.50 -5.31
CA GLN A 24 -16.70 -0.27 -5.12
C GLN A 24 -15.35 -0.52 -4.49
N ASN A 25 -15.01 -1.76 -4.21
CA ASN A 25 -13.73 -2.11 -3.66
C ASN A 25 -12.76 -2.41 -4.81
N TYR A 26 -11.82 -1.51 -5.03
CA TYR A 26 -10.90 -1.60 -6.15
C TYR A 26 -9.54 -2.13 -5.67
N PRO A 27 -9.38 -3.46 -5.64
CA PRO A 27 -8.15 -4.03 -5.12
C PRO A 27 -6.96 -3.77 -6.03
N PHE A 28 -5.79 -3.76 -5.44
CA PHE A 28 -4.54 -3.60 -6.17
C PHE A 28 -3.48 -4.47 -5.52
N GLU A 29 -2.38 -4.68 -6.25
CA GLU A 29 -1.21 -5.37 -5.74
C GLU A 29 0.00 -4.49 -5.94
N LEU A 30 1.02 -4.71 -5.14
CA LEU A 30 2.31 -4.04 -5.32
C LEU A 30 3.28 -5.02 -5.94
N LYS A 31 3.93 -4.58 -7.00
CA LYS A 31 5.00 -5.33 -7.63
C LYS A 31 6.29 -4.58 -7.39
N VAL A 32 7.25 -5.25 -6.76
CA VAL A 32 8.54 -4.65 -6.44
C VAL A 32 9.61 -5.45 -7.15
N MET A 33 10.47 -4.76 -7.89
CA MET A 33 11.59 -5.40 -8.55
C MET A 33 12.59 -5.88 -7.50
N PRO A 34 13.32 -6.97 -7.77
CA PRO A 34 14.29 -7.48 -6.80
C PRO A 34 15.31 -6.41 -6.43
N VAL A 35 15.70 -6.41 -5.16
CA VAL A 35 16.70 -5.51 -4.63
C VAL A 35 17.84 -6.34 -4.05
N PRO A 36 19.03 -5.75 -3.88
CA PRO A 36 20.13 -6.49 -3.27
C PRO A 36 19.83 -6.84 -1.84
N GLY A 37 20.47 -7.87 -1.31
CA GLY A 37 20.29 -8.26 0.08
C GLY A 37 21.23 -7.57 1.04
N GLU A 38 22.19 -6.80 0.52
CA GLU A 38 23.20 -6.14 1.32
C GLU A 38 23.34 -4.69 0.90
N VAL A 39 23.74 -3.85 1.85
CA VAL A 39 23.93 -2.43 1.58
C VAL A 39 25.08 -1.93 2.44
N LYS A 40 25.89 -1.04 1.88
CA LYS A 40 26.96 -0.37 2.62
C LYS A 40 26.42 0.91 3.27
N ASN A 41 27.05 1.31 4.37
CA ASN A 41 26.79 2.61 4.94
C ASN A 41 27.04 3.69 3.90
N GLY A 42 26.06 4.53 3.66
CA GLY A 42 26.15 5.60 2.67
C GLY A 42 25.72 5.20 1.27
N GLN A 43 25.47 3.93 1.04
CA GLN A 43 25.05 3.45 -0.27
C GLN A 43 23.56 3.68 -0.46
N THR A 44 23.15 3.99 -1.70
CA THR A 44 21.75 4.17 -2.06
C THR A 44 21.30 3.01 -2.94
N VAL A 45 20.15 2.45 -2.61
CA VAL A 45 19.51 1.36 -3.36
C VAL A 45 18.27 1.92 -4.04
N GLU A 46 18.13 1.63 -5.31
CA GLU A 46 16.92 2.00 -6.05
C GLU A 46 15.89 0.88 -5.91
N ILE A 47 14.68 1.27 -5.55
CA ILE A 47 13.57 0.33 -5.38
C ILE A 47 12.48 0.74 -6.36
N ARG A 48 12.15 -0.14 -7.29
CA ARG A 48 11.13 0.12 -8.30
C ARG A 48 9.84 -0.53 -7.89
N VAL A 49 8.79 0.27 -7.79
CA VAL A 49 7.49 -0.19 -7.32
C VAL A 49 6.44 0.12 -8.38
N THR A 50 5.56 -0.84 -8.61
CA THR A 50 4.41 -0.68 -9.49
C THR A 50 3.15 -1.04 -8.75
N ILE A 51 2.14 -0.19 -8.86
CA ILE A 51 0.80 -0.49 -8.37
C ILE A 51 0.05 -1.14 -9.51
N GLU A 52 -0.33 -2.42 -9.33
CA GLU A 52 -1.05 -3.17 -10.35
C GLU A 52 -2.51 -3.28 -9.96
N ARG A 53 -3.36 -2.81 -10.83
CA ARG A 53 -4.80 -2.82 -10.60
C ARG A 53 -5.46 -3.80 -11.53
N SER A 54 -6.57 -4.38 -11.09
CA SER A 54 -7.33 -5.30 -11.92
C SER A 54 -8.20 -4.58 -12.94
N GLY A 55 -8.31 -3.26 -12.86
CA GLY A 55 -9.12 -2.49 -13.77
C GLY A 55 -8.69 -1.03 -13.77
N ASN A 56 -9.47 -0.21 -14.48
CA ASN A 56 -9.19 1.21 -14.59
C ASN A 56 -10.06 1.97 -13.60
N PHE A 57 -9.50 2.23 -12.43
CA PHE A 57 -10.23 2.84 -11.32
C PHE A 57 -9.79 4.29 -11.17
N ASN A 58 -10.44 5.18 -11.90
CA ASN A 58 -10.02 6.58 -11.97
C ASN A 58 -10.16 7.30 -10.65
N ASP A 59 -11.05 6.84 -9.78
CA ASP A 59 -11.29 7.50 -8.51
C ASP A 59 -10.39 7.01 -7.40
N ALA A 60 -9.51 6.06 -7.68
CA ALA A 60 -8.60 5.54 -6.67
C ALA A 60 -7.40 6.47 -6.52
N ASN A 61 -7.14 6.89 -5.29
CA ASN A 61 -5.98 7.69 -4.95
C ASN A 61 -5.11 6.91 -4.00
N TYR A 62 -3.81 6.93 -4.23
CA TYR A 62 -2.89 6.13 -3.46
C TYR A 62 -1.97 7.00 -2.63
N SER A 63 -1.59 6.47 -1.48
CA SER A 63 -0.65 7.12 -0.58
C SER A 63 0.34 6.10 -0.04
N ILE A 64 1.45 6.60 0.45
CA ILE A 64 2.52 5.74 0.97
C ILE A 64 2.95 6.24 2.34
N ARG A 65 3.29 5.29 3.19
CA ARG A 65 3.84 5.53 4.51
C ARG A 65 5.04 4.61 4.69
N TYR A 66 6.05 5.07 5.40
CA TYR A 66 7.30 4.37 5.59
C TYR A 66 7.68 4.35 7.06
N PHE A 67 8.26 3.24 7.52
CA PHE A 67 8.79 3.18 8.86
C PHE A 67 10.01 2.29 8.92
N GLN A 68 11.06 2.79 9.58
CA GLN A 68 12.33 2.07 9.78
C GLN A 68 12.27 1.32 11.10
N PHE A 69 12.46 -0.01 11.05
CA PHE A 69 12.42 -0.82 12.25
C PHE A 69 13.81 -1.06 12.84
N ASP A 70 14.77 -1.43 11.98
CA ASP A 70 16.13 -1.73 12.42
C ASP A 70 17.10 -0.90 11.62
N GLY A 71 18.19 -0.50 12.29
CA GLY A 71 19.20 0.30 11.65
C GLY A 71 18.72 1.70 11.38
N GLN A 72 19.46 2.43 10.57
CA GLN A 72 19.15 3.81 10.22
C GLN A 72 19.34 4.01 8.74
N GLY A 73 18.46 4.79 8.15
CA GLY A 73 18.54 5.13 6.75
C GLY A 73 17.46 6.13 6.40
N THR A 74 17.45 6.56 5.16
CA THR A 74 16.42 7.47 4.66
C THR A 74 15.82 6.89 3.41
N LEU A 75 14.53 7.12 3.23
CA LEU A 75 13.80 6.70 2.03
C LEU A 75 13.20 7.94 1.40
N ARG A 76 13.36 8.07 0.09
CA ARG A 76 12.78 9.20 -0.62
C ARG A 76 12.15 8.74 -1.93
N PHE A 77 11.19 9.52 -2.37
CA PHE A 77 10.47 9.29 -3.62
C PHE A 77 11.19 10.08 -4.71
N HIS A 78 11.70 9.39 -5.71
CA HIS A 78 12.42 10.01 -6.83
C HIS A 78 13.51 10.96 -6.31
N ASP A 79 13.47 12.22 -6.69
CA ASP A 79 14.46 13.22 -6.28
C ASP A 79 13.98 14.09 -5.13
N GLU A 80 12.89 13.71 -4.48
CA GLU A 80 12.30 14.56 -3.47
C GLU A 80 12.98 14.39 -2.12
N LEU A 81 12.57 15.19 -1.15
CA LEU A 81 13.10 15.11 0.19
C LEU A 81 12.76 13.78 0.83
N PRO A 82 13.58 13.30 1.76
CA PRO A 82 13.29 12.05 2.42
C PRO A 82 11.95 12.07 3.14
N TYR A 83 11.30 10.92 3.16
CA TYR A 83 10.06 10.74 3.90
C TYR A 83 10.33 10.82 5.39
N MET A 84 9.41 11.43 6.11
CA MET A 84 9.41 11.35 7.56
C MET A 84 8.73 10.04 7.96
N PRO A 85 9.28 9.33 8.96
CA PRO A 85 8.67 8.06 9.38
C PRO A 85 7.22 8.25 9.82
N ASN A 86 6.37 7.34 9.38
CA ASN A 86 4.94 7.29 9.69
C ASN A 86 4.09 8.40 9.08
N ASP A 87 4.68 9.34 8.37
CA ASP A 87 3.89 10.34 7.66
C ASP A 87 3.35 9.75 6.37
N VAL A 88 2.20 10.24 5.96
CA VAL A 88 1.51 9.78 4.76
C VAL A 88 1.75 10.76 3.63
N TYR A 89 2.16 10.23 2.48
CA TYR A 89 2.45 11.04 1.30
C TYR A 89 1.62 10.53 0.13
N GLN A 90 1.12 11.46 -0.68
CA GLN A 90 0.33 11.11 -1.84
C GLN A 90 1.23 10.59 -2.95
N LEU A 91 0.76 9.56 -3.65
CA LEU A 91 1.44 9.03 -4.83
C LEU A 91 0.71 9.53 -6.06
N SER A 92 1.44 10.12 -6.97
CA SER A 92 0.85 10.70 -8.18
C SER A 92 0.98 9.79 -9.40
N THR A 93 1.72 8.68 -9.27
CA THR A 93 1.92 7.76 -10.38
C THR A 93 1.76 6.33 -9.90
N MET A 94 1.46 5.43 -10.85
CA MET A 94 1.34 4.00 -10.56
C MET A 94 2.67 3.29 -10.58
N GLN A 95 3.67 3.87 -11.20
CA GLN A 95 5.02 3.35 -11.23
C GLN A 95 5.94 4.42 -10.68
N PHE A 96 6.76 4.04 -9.71
CA PHE A 96 7.63 5.01 -9.09
C PHE A 96 8.88 4.32 -8.56
N ARG A 97 9.86 5.14 -8.25
CA ARG A 97 11.12 4.67 -7.70
C ARG A 97 11.34 5.30 -6.35
N LEU A 98 11.74 4.46 -5.41
CA LEU A 98 12.15 4.91 -4.09
C LEU A 98 13.65 4.71 -3.99
N TYR A 99 14.30 5.57 -3.24
CA TYR A 99 15.74 5.49 -3.03
C TYR A 99 16.01 5.40 -1.55
N TYR A 100 16.59 4.29 -1.16
CA TYR A 100 16.95 4.06 0.24
C TYR A 100 18.45 4.27 0.39
N THR A 101 18.83 5.17 1.28
CA THR A 101 20.23 5.43 1.59
C THR A 101 20.51 4.96 3.00
N SER A 102 21.44 4.02 3.13
CA SER A 102 21.82 3.49 4.43
C SER A 102 22.63 4.51 5.20
N GLN A 103 22.35 4.59 6.51
CA GLN A 103 23.11 5.45 7.42
C GLN A 103 23.57 4.66 8.63
N SER A 104 23.80 3.35 8.43
CA SER A 104 24.20 2.51 9.55
C SER A 104 25.14 1.41 9.07
N THR A 105 25.79 0.76 10.04
CA THR A 105 26.72 -0.33 9.79
C THR A 105 26.17 -1.64 10.34
N VAL A 106 24.88 -1.73 10.56
CA VAL A 106 24.22 -2.93 11.06
C VAL A 106 23.12 -3.33 10.09
N SER A 107 22.54 -4.49 10.32
CA SER A 107 21.39 -4.93 9.54
C SER A 107 20.27 -3.91 9.66
N GLN A 108 19.53 -3.74 8.57
CA GLN A 108 18.50 -2.71 8.47
C GLN A 108 17.23 -3.30 7.95
N SER A 109 16.11 -2.82 8.46
CA SER A 109 14.81 -3.23 7.95
C SER A 109 13.84 -2.07 8.01
N PHE A 110 12.99 -2.00 6.99
CA PHE A 110 11.93 -1.02 6.96
C PHE A 110 10.77 -1.56 6.13
N ASP A 111 9.61 -0.99 6.37
CA ASP A 111 8.41 -1.36 5.64
C ASP A 111 7.85 -0.14 4.95
N ILE A 112 7.15 -0.38 3.85
CA ILE A 112 6.28 0.62 3.25
C ILE A 112 4.86 0.08 3.22
N TRP A 113 3.91 0.98 3.38
CA TRP A 113 2.48 0.68 3.26
C TRP A 113 1.92 1.59 2.17
N VAL A 114 1.27 0.99 1.20
CA VAL A 114 0.57 1.75 0.16
C VAL A 114 -0.91 1.52 0.36
N SER A 115 -1.66 2.60 0.48
CA SER A 115 -3.08 2.56 0.77
C SER A 115 -3.84 3.34 -0.28
N ASP A 116 -5.08 2.92 -0.54
CA ASP A 116 -5.96 3.70 -1.40
C ASP A 116 -7.04 4.37 -0.55
N ASN A 117 -7.94 5.06 -1.23
CA ASN A 117 -9.03 5.75 -0.53
C ASN A 117 -10.27 4.86 -0.36
N PHE A 118 -10.17 3.57 -0.67
CA PHE A 118 -11.27 2.62 -0.55
C PHE A 118 -11.02 1.56 0.53
N GLY A 119 -10.00 1.75 1.35
CA GLY A 119 -9.72 0.85 2.45
C GLY A 119 -8.77 -0.29 2.13
N ASN A 120 -8.18 -0.31 0.95
CA ASN A 120 -7.18 -1.31 0.61
C ASN A 120 -5.80 -0.84 1.03
N GLU A 121 -5.00 -1.76 1.56
CA GLU A 121 -3.65 -1.45 1.98
C GLU A 121 -2.76 -2.64 1.70
N LYS A 122 -1.57 -2.38 1.18
CA LYS A 122 -0.55 -3.39 0.93
C LYS A 122 0.74 -2.98 1.62
N GLN A 123 1.42 -3.96 2.17
CA GLN A 123 2.63 -3.76 2.94
C GLN A 123 3.76 -4.54 2.30
N VAL A 124 4.93 -3.92 2.21
CA VAL A 124 6.14 -4.58 1.72
C VAL A 124 7.25 -4.33 2.70
N SER A 125 7.96 -5.39 3.05
CA SER A 125 9.08 -5.33 3.99
C SER A 125 10.39 -5.45 3.23
N PHE A 126 11.37 -4.66 3.63
CA PHE A 126 12.71 -4.68 3.07
C PHE A 126 13.71 -4.96 4.18
N GLN A 127 14.70 -5.78 3.87
CA GLN A 127 15.72 -6.12 4.84
C GLN A 127 17.07 -6.19 4.13
N PHE A 128 18.05 -5.52 4.71
CA PHE A 128 19.41 -5.51 4.17
C PHE A 128 20.39 -5.88 5.26
N SER A 129 21.32 -6.77 4.91
CA SER A 129 22.48 -7.01 5.75
C SER A 129 23.50 -5.92 5.50
N ASN A 130 24.33 -5.63 6.49
CA ASN A 130 25.38 -4.66 6.29
C ASN A 130 26.51 -5.28 5.46
N LYS A 131 26.98 -4.53 4.49
CA LYS A 131 28.09 -4.93 3.65
C LYS A 131 29.27 -4.01 3.92
N ASP A 132 30.34 -4.59 4.41
CA ASP A 132 31.54 -3.80 4.75
C ASP A 132 32.45 -3.59 3.55
#